data_80edc439c7f7efd874966ba58a1e0a8d
#
_entry.id   80edc439c7f7efd874966ba58a1e0a8d
#
_cell.length_a   1.000
_cell.length_b   1.000
_cell.length_c   1.000
_cell.angle_alpha   90.00
_cell.angle_beta   90.00
_cell.angle_gamma   90.00
#
_symmetry.space_group_name_H-M   'P 1'
#
loop_
_entity.id
_entity.type
_entity.pdbx_description
1 polymer ?
#
loop_
_entity_poly.entity_id
_entity_poly.type
_entity_poly.pdbx_seq_one_letter_code
_entity_poly.pdbx_strand_id
1 'polypeptide(L)'
;MSTDSPQDCTTGFCAQGPSPFANQPPMGLNLLAKDDPEDILPDWPQVAPELPADAYAIADALWWSRKLGERSARAEDMAFMLQDADAARAVQCALARTWRWWPEGSVPRYWKSGAPQRSAPLVHAPLPEPGVHAGVDVAPAPATVFSLRGVEGEIALRLGQDVSAADAAALTPDTAAALVDACAVAIEWVDSRWREGLQAPALTLLADGQCHGGLALGPWQDFAPLRHHDWMRQTCTLQINEGPAQAFTGTHSLQDPTWLLAGWLQHVTQHYGTVPAGTVVTTGTWTGCPAVQAGDRVQLQFDGLGAVAWQF
;
A
#
# COMPACT_ATOMS: atom_id res chain seq x y z
N MET A 1 -30.64 21.98 24.04
CA MET A 1 -29.21 22.30 24.02
C MET A 1 -28.49 20.95 24.11
N SER A 2 -28.17 20.40 22.97
CA SER A 2 -27.43 19.13 22.84
C SER A 2 -26.02 19.50 22.38
N THR A 3 -25.04 19.17 23.20
CA THR A 3 -23.60 19.37 22.89
C THR A 3 -23.07 18.13 22.25
N ASP A 4 -23.02 18.12 20.93
CA ASP A 4 -22.23 17.13 20.17
C ASP A 4 -20.76 17.47 20.32
N SER A 5 -20.02 16.56 20.93
CA SER A 5 -18.57 16.57 20.94
C SER A 5 -18.06 16.05 19.60
N PRO A 6 -17.01 16.63 18.98
CA PRO A 6 -16.41 16.09 17.79
C PRO A 6 -15.71 14.77 18.11
N GLN A 7 -16.03 13.72 17.37
CA GLN A 7 -15.30 12.46 17.41
C GLN A 7 -13.89 12.67 16.83
N ASP A 8 -12.89 12.36 17.62
CA ASP A 8 -11.47 12.38 17.28
C ASP A 8 -11.19 11.34 16.18
N CYS A 9 -10.99 11.80 14.94
CA CYS A 9 -10.52 11.00 13.82
C CYS A 9 -9.01 11.06 13.74
N THR A 10 -8.30 10.31 14.57
CA THR A 10 -6.82 10.28 14.59
C THR A 10 -6.19 8.99 14.07
N THR A 11 -6.81 8.25 13.14
CA THR A 11 -6.13 7.16 12.46
C THR A 11 -6.56 7.09 11.00
N GLY A 12 -5.69 7.55 10.13
CA GLY A 12 -5.89 7.47 8.70
C GLY A 12 -5.81 6.02 8.19
N PHE A 13 -6.52 5.78 7.16
CA PHE A 13 -6.57 4.64 6.25
C PHE A 13 -7.52 3.49 6.54
N CYS A 14 -8.03 3.22 7.70
CA CYS A 14 -9.05 2.18 7.89
C CYS A 14 -9.82 2.33 9.20
N ALA A 15 -10.35 3.50 9.52
CA ALA A 15 -11.11 3.68 10.77
C ALA A 15 -12.62 3.71 10.51
N GLN A 16 -13.25 2.55 10.39
CA GLN A 16 -14.69 2.42 10.61
C GLN A 16 -15.00 1.06 11.26
N GLY A 17 -15.31 1.06 12.53
CA GLY A 17 -15.83 -0.10 13.28
C GLY A 17 -14.78 -0.94 14.00
N PRO A 18 -15.20 -1.91 14.84
CA PRO A 18 -14.29 -2.86 15.44
C PRO A 18 -13.56 -3.63 14.33
N SER A 19 -12.25 -3.75 14.44
CA SER A 19 -11.41 -4.44 13.47
C SER A 19 -12.02 -5.80 13.12
N PRO A 20 -12.30 -6.09 11.84
CA PRO A 20 -12.80 -7.40 11.43
C PRO A 20 -11.79 -8.53 11.73
N PHE A 21 -10.59 -8.18 12.18
CA PHE A 21 -9.48 -9.09 12.43
C PHE A 21 -9.25 -9.42 13.91
N ALA A 22 -10.02 -8.84 14.84
CA ALA A 22 -9.79 -8.97 16.28
C ALA A 22 -9.88 -10.44 16.80
N ASN A 23 -10.47 -11.36 16.04
CA ASN A 23 -10.71 -12.74 16.45
C ASN A 23 -10.14 -13.81 15.51
N GLN A 24 -9.19 -13.48 14.63
CA GLN A 24 -8.58 -14.50 13.79
C GLN A 24 -7.53 -15.27 14.61
N PRO A 25 -7.64 -16.61 14.72
CA PRO A 25 -6.61 -17.40 15.37
C PRO A 25 -5.31 -17.34 14.55
N PRO A 26 -4.14 -17.37 15.19
CA PRO A 26 -2.88 -17.51 14.49
C PRO A 26 -2.91 -18.82 13.69
N MET A 27 -2.80 -18.72 12.35
CA MET A 27 -2.66 -19.91 11.53
C MET A 27 -1.24 -20.45 11.68
N GLY A 28 -1.13 -21.60 12.35
CA GLY A 28 0.11 -22.33 12.49
C GLY A 28 0.65 -22.73 11.11
N LEU A 29 1.87 -22.35 10.85
CA LEU A 29 2.59 -22.67 9.62
C LEU A 29 3.09 -24.12 9.62
N ASN A 30 2.66 -24.84 8.60
CA ASN A 30 3.38 -25.98 8.11
C ASN A 30 3.74 -25.77 6.63
N LEU A 31 4.58 -24.77 6.35
CA LEU A 31 5.13 -24.51 5.01
C LEU A 31 6.62 -24.13 5.13
N LEU A 32 7.38 -24.97 5.82
CA LEU A 32 8.75 -25.14 5.44
C LEU A 32 8.73 -26.17 4.32
N ALA A 33 8.76 -25.72 3.08
CA ALA A 33 9.22 -26.57 2.00
C ALA A 33 10.62 -27.00 2.39
N LYS A 34 10.75 -28.25 2.82
CA LYS A 34 12.03 -28.91 2.92
C LYS A 34 12.52 -29.05 1.49
N ASP A 35 13.80 -28.75 1.30
CA ASP A 35 14.62 -29.08 0.16
C ASP A 35 14.93 -27.92 -0.82
N ASP A 36 15.48 -26.81 -0.29
CA ASP A 36 16.54 -26.13 -1.03
C ASP A 36 17.59 -25.54 -0.07
N PRO A 37 18.78 -26.14 0.04
CA PRO A 37 19.83 -25.63 0.93
C PRO A 37 20.52 -24.36 0.40
N GLU A 38 20.12 -23.81 -0.74
CA GLU A 38 20.74 -22.62 -1.33
C GLU A 38 19.95 -21.33 -1.16
N ASP A 39 18.77 -21.32 -0.57
CA ASP A 39 18.11 -20.13 -0.07
C ASP A 39 18.72 -19.69 1.27
N ILE A 40 20.02 -19.45 1.27
CA ILE A 40 20.70 -18.70 2.34
C ILE A 40 20.18 -17.28 2.20
N LEU A 41 19.15 -16.95 3.00
CA LEU A 41 18.74 -15.58 3.17
C LEU A 41 19.97 -14.78 3.60
N PRO A 42 20.20 -13.61 3.00
CA PRO A 42 21.30 -12.76 3.40
C PRO A 42 21.22 -12.56 4.91
N ASP A 43 22.36 -12.76 5.59
CA ASP A 43 22.47 -12.51 7.03
C ASP A 43 21.97 -11.10 7.32
N TRP A 44 20.80 -10.99 7.91
CA TRP A 44 20.18 -9.72 8.25
C TRP A 44 21.14 -8.72 8.94
N PRO A 45 21.98 -9.15 9.94
CA PRO A 45 22.93 -8.26 10.59
C PRO A 45 23.94 -7.58 9.66
N GLN A 46 24.18 -8.10 8.46
CA GLN A 46 25.14 -7.54 7.52
C GLN A 46 24.52 -6.51 6.55
N VAL A 47 23.19 -6.42 6.48
CA VAL A 47 22.49 -5.64 5.43
C VAL A 47 22.11 -4.23 5.88
N ALA A 48 22.10 -3.93 7.16
CA ALA A 48 21.72 -2.60 7.66
C ALA A 48 22.62 -2.07 8.79
N PRO A 49 23.96 -2.18 8.67
CA PRO A 49 24.87 -1.74 9.73
C PRO A 49 24.83 -0.22 10.00
N GLU A 50 24.29 0.55 9.05
CA GLU A 50 24.17 2.00 9.14
C GLU A 50 22.90 2.50 9.82
N LEU A 51 21.93 1.60 10.12
CA LEU A 51 20.70 2.00 10.82
C LEU A 51 21.02 2.37 12.29
N PRO A 52 20.43 3.45 12.81
CA PRO A 52 20.40 3.68 14.25
C PRO A 52 19.81 2.45 14.98
N ALA A 53 20.30 2.18 16.21
CA ALA A 53 19.91 0.96 16.95
C ALA A 53 18.39 0.78 17.08
N ASP A 54 17.65 1.88 17.30
CA ASP A 54 16.19 1.87 17.43
C ASP A 54 15.50 1.49 16.10
N ALA A 55 15.94 2.09 14.99
CA ALA A 55 15.42 1.75 13.66
C ALA A 55 15.80 0.32 13.25
N TYR A 56 16.98 -0.15 13.64
CA TYR A 56 17.42 -1.52 13.44
C TYR A 56 16.51 -2.51 14.15
N ALA A 57 16.15 -2.26 15.41
CA ALA A 57 15.26 -3.16 16.17
C ALA A 57 13.88 -3.29 15.49
N ILE A 58 13.35 -2.21 14.95
CA ILE A 58 12.09 -2.23 14.19
C ILE A 58 12.25 -3.02 12.88
N ALA A 59 13.32 -2.76 12.15
CA ALA A 59 13.58 -3.47 10.90
C ALA A 59 13.77 -4.98 11.14
N ASP A 60 14.45 -5.37 12.20
CA ASP A 60 14.63 -6.78 12.60
C ASP A 60 13.28 -7.44 12.92
N ALA A 61 12.44 -6.79 13.71
CA ALA A 61 11.11 -7.29 14.05
C ALA A 61 10.23 -7.49 12.80
N LEU A 62 10.24 -6.55 11.87
CA LEU A 62 9.49 -6.63 10.61
C LEU A 62 10.07 -7.70 9.67
N TRP A 63 11.39 -7.83 9.64
CA TRP A 63 12.07 -8.87 8.87
C TRP A 63 11.67 -10.27 9.34
N TRP A 64 11.73 -10.52 10.66
CA TRP A 64 11.32 -11.80 11.25
C TRP A 64 9.85 -12.11 10.99
N SER A 65 8.97 -11.12 11.16
CA SER A 65 7.54 -11.30 10.88
C SER A 65 7.29 -11.70 9.43
N ARG A 66 7.99 -11.09 8.46
CA ARG A 66 7.91 -11.47 7.03
C ARG A 66 8.48 -12.85 6.78
N LYS A 67 9.63 -13.17 7.39
CA LYS A 67 10.30 -14.47 7.25
C LYS A 67 9.44 -15.62 7.75
N LEU A 68 8.78 -15.43 8.89
CA LEU A 68 7.96 -16.45 9.53
C LEU A 68 6.51 -16.47 9.02
N GLY A 69 6.08 -15.41 8.29
CA GLY A 69 4.68 -15.25 7.92
C GLY A 69 3.76 -15.01 9.12
N GLU A 70 4.29 -14.46 10.21
CA GLU A 70 3.56 -14.27 11.46
C GLU A 70 3.66 -12.83 11.97
N ARG A 71 2.57 -12.32 12.55
CA ARG A 71 2.55 -11.04 13.26
C ARG A 71 3.12 -11.24 14.67
N SER A 72 4.44 -11.34 14.79
CA SER A 72 5.10 -11.71 16.04
C SER A 72 5.40 -10.51 16.93
N ALA A 73 5.69 -9.35 16.36
CA ALA A 73 6.09 -8.16 17.10
C ALA A 73 4.89 -7.30 17.51
N ARG A 74 5.01 -6.59 18.64
CA ARG A 74 4.05 -5.60 19.10
C ARG A 74 4.54 -4.21 18.78
N ALA A 75 3.78 -3.52 17.93
CA ALA A 75 4.11 -2.16 17.52
C ALA A 75 4.10 -1.17 18.69
N GLU A 76 3.19 -1.34 19.65
CA GLU A 76 3.08 -0.47 20.83
C GLU A 76 4.35 -0.50 21.70
N ASP A 77 4.99 -1.66 21.81
CA ASP A 77 6.21 -1.83 22.61
C ASP A 77 7.44 -1.18 21.94
N MET A 78 7.35 -0.84 20.64
CA MET A 78 8.44 -0.33 19.83
C MET A 78 8.20 1.07 19.25
N ALA A 79 6.99 1.61 19.38
CA ALA A 79 6.60 2.88 18.74
C ALA A 79 7.49 4.06 19.14
N PHE A 80 8.00 4.08 20.37
CA PHE A 80 8.89 5.14 20.87
C PHE A 80 10.28 5.16 20.21
N MET A 81 10.65 4.09 19.49
CA MET A 81 11.92 3.96 18.77
C MET A 81 11.92 4.73 17.45
N LEU A 82 10.76 5.08 16.90
CA LEU A 82 10.65 5.90 15.69
C LEU A 82 10.30 7.33 16.06
N GLN A 83 11.22 8.26 15.78
CA GLN A 83 11.03 9.66 16.12
C GLN A 83 10.24 10.43 15.05
N ASP A 84 10.33 10.02 13.79
CA ASP A 84 9.76 10.73 12.66
C ASP A 84 9.57 9.79 11.44
N ALA A 85 9.04 10.35 10.36
CA ALA A 85 8.81 9.63 9.12
C ALA A 85 10.13 9.24 8.42
N ASP A 86 11.22 9.97 8.66
CA ASP A 86 12.52 9.67 8.06
C ASP A 86 13.12 8.40 8.65
N ALA A 87 12.98 8.22 9.97
CA ALA A 87 13.37 6.97 10.64
C ALA A 87 12.55 5.77 10.13
N ALA A 88 11.23 5.94 9.97
CA ALA A 88 10.37 4.89 9.41
C ALA A 88 10.75 4.55 7.95
N ARG A 89 11.08 5.56 7.13
CA ARG A 89 11.53 5.35 5.76
C ARG A 89 12.91 4.65 5.70
N ALA A 90 13.81 4.96 6.61
CA ALA A 90 15.09 4.26 6.69
C ALA A 90 14.90 2.75 6.94
N VAL A 91 13.92 2.38 7.77
CA VAL A 91 13.50 0.97 7.96
C VAL A 91 12.99 0.37 6.66
N GLN A 92 12.09 1.03 5.93
CA GLN A 92 11.60 0.55 4.63
C GLN A 92 12.76 0.32 3.65
N CYS A 93 13.69 1.27 3.54
CA CYS A 93 14.84 1.15 2.64
C CYS A 93 15.76 -0.02 3.03
N ALA A 94 15.97 -0.24 4.32
CA ALA A 94 16.77 -1.37 4.80
C ALA A 94 16.11 -2.72 4.47
N LEU A 95 14.81 -2.85 4.72
CA LEU A 95 14.05 -4.04 4.34
C LEU A 95 14.07 -4.26 2.83
N ALA A 96 13.90 -3.20 2.04
CA ALA A 96 13.93 -3.28 0.59
C ALA A 96 15.28 -3.76 0.05
N ARG A 97 16.40 -3.28 0.60
CA ARG A 97 17.74 -3.77 0.24
C ARG A 97 17.91 -5.24 0.58
N THR A 98 17.49 -5.65 1.77
CA THR A 98 17.57 -7.05 2.23
C THR A 98 16.79 -8.00 1.34
N TRP A 99 15.55 -7.62 1.01
CA TRP A 99 14.66 -8.44 0.18
C TRP A 99 14.80 -8.18 -1.33
N ARG A 100 15.73 -7.26 -1.74
CA ARG A 100 15.96 -6.88 -3.13
C ARG A 100 14.67 -6.50 -3.87
N TRP A 101 13.82 -5.71 -3.22
CA TRP A 101 12.53 -5.32 -3.77
C TRP A 101 12.63 -4.47 -5.03
N TRP A 102 13.73 -3.71 -5.16
CA TRP A 102 14.11 -2.97 -6.37
C TRP A 102 15.65 -2.86 -6.45
N PRO A 103 16.22 -2.55 -7.63
CA PRO A 103 17.65 -2.36 -7.78
C PRO A 103 18.18 -1.23 -6.89
N GLU A 104 19.35 -1.43 -6.29
CA GLU A 104 19.98 -0.41 -5.45
C GLU A 104 20.24 0.88 -6.25
N GLY A 105 19.97 2.04 -5.63
CA GLY A 105 20.13 3.36 -6.27
C GLY A 105 19.07 3.69 -7.30
N SER A 106 18.09 2.81 -7.54
CA SER A 106 16.96 3.11 -8.43
C SER A 106 15.76 3.70 -7.67
N VAL A 107 14.92 4.41 -8.39
CA VAL A 107 13.60 4.84 -7.89
C VAL A 107 12.67 3.63 -7.91
N PRO A 108 11.98 3.29 -6.81
CA PRO A 108 10.96 2.24 -6.82
C PRO A 108 9.89 2.50 -7.88
N ARG A 109 9.53 1.45 -8.61
CA ARG A 109 8.57 1.56 -9.72
C ARG A 109 7.13 1.66 -9.26
N TYR A 110 6.79 1.06 -8.13
CA TYR A 110 5.43 1.00 -7.60
C TYR A 110 5.34 1.67 -6.25
N TRP A 111 4.27 2.42 -6.05
CA TRP A 111 4.03 3.23 -4.85
C TRP A 111 2.59 3.14 -4.41
N LYS A 112 2.36 3.36 -3.13
CA LYS A 112 1.06 3.78 -2.61
C LYS A 112 1.18 5.17 -2.01
N SER A 113 0.13 5.96 -2.15
CA SER A 113 0.03 7.29 -1.57
C SER A 113 -1.41 7.60 -1.21
N GLY A 114 -1.61 8.30 -0.11
CA GLY A 114 -2.95 8.69 0.30
C GLY A 114 -2.97 9.45 1.61
N ALA A 115 -4.17 9.89 1.98
CA ALA A 115 -4.49 10.48 3.27
C ALA A 115 -5.98 10.26 3.57
N PRO A 116 -6.40 10.32 4.85
CA PRO A 116 -7.82 10.18 5.23
C PRO A 116 -8.70 11.33 4.70
N GLN A 117 -8.10 12.48 4.42
CA GLN A 117 -8.74 13.67 3.85
C GLN A 117 -7.69 14.66 3.34
N ARG A 118 -8.10 15.60 2.48
CA ARG A 118 -7.19 16.59 1.85
C ARG A 118 -6.42 17.48 2.83
N SER A 119 -6.94 17.69 4.03
CA SER A 119 -6.29 18.51 5.08
C SER A 119 -5.28 17.72 5.92
N ALA A 120 -5.23 16.40 5.78
CA ALA A 120 -4.25 15.57 6.47
C ALA A 120 -2.96 15.43 5.63
N PRO A 121 -1.81 15.22 6.28
CA PRO A 121 -0.57 14.91 5.58
C PRO A 121 -0.72 13.67 4.70
N LEU A 122 -0.16 13.72 3.50
CA LEU A 122 -0.04 12.54 2.66
C LEU A 122 1.00 11.57 3.24
N VAL A 123 0.70 10.30 3.15
CA VAL A 123 1.61 9.22 3.51
C VAL A 123 1.96 8.44 2.24
N HIS A 124 3.23 8.08 2.11
CA HIS A 124 3.75 7.40 0.93
C HIS A 124 4.57 6.18 1.33
N ALA A 125 4.44 5.11 0.58
CA ALA A 125 5.29 3.93 0.72
C ALA A 125 5.63 3.33 -0.64
N PRO A 126 6.91 2.96 -0.88
CA PRO A 126 7.26 2.17 -2.04
C PRO A 126 6.74 0.73 -1.87
N LEU A 127 6.32 0.12 -2.98
CA LEU A 127 5.79 -1.24 -2.98
C LEU A 127 6.82 -2.22 -3.54
N PRO A 128 6.96 -3.41 -2.94
CA PRO A 128 7.81 -4.47 -3.46
C PRO A 128 7.38 -4.90 -4.86
N GLU A 129 8.26 -4.76 -5.85
CA GLU A 129 7.95 -5.14 -7.24
C GLU A 129 7.54 -6.63 -7.38
N PRO A 130 8.18 -7.60 -6.67
CA PRO A 130 7.76 -9.00 -6.73
C PRO A 130 6.32 -9.27 -6.24
N GLY A 131 5.73 -8.35 -5.48
CA GLY A 131 4.34 -8.42 -5.00
C GLY A 131 3.31 -7.78 -5.94
N VAL A 132 3.74 -7.26 -7.10
CA VAL A 132 2.83 -6.62 -8.06
C VAL A 132 2.51 -7.56 -9.20
N HIS A 133 1.25 -7.82 -9.41
CA HIS A 133 0.73 -8.74 -10.43
C HIS A 133 -0.20 -7.99 -11.38
N ALA A 134 -0.18 -8.37 -12.66
CA ALA A 134 -0.99 -7.72 -13.69
C ALA A 134 -1.88 -8.74 -14.42
N GLY A 135 -3.10 -8.34 -14.73
CA GLY A 135 -4.07 -9.15 -15.47
C GLY A 135 -5.50 -8.89 -15.05
N VAL A 136 -6.43 -9.41 -15.82
CA VAL A 136 -7.88 -9.33 -15.48
C VAL A 136 -8.22 -10.30 -14.36
N ASP A 137 -7.55 -11.45 -14.35
CA ASP A 137 -7.75 -12.53 -13.40
C ASP A 137 -6.38 -12.97 -12.90
N VAL A 138 -6.07 -12.60 -11.69
CA VAL A 138 -4.75 -12.79 -11.08
C VAL A 138 -4.82 -13.90 -10.05
N ALA A 139 -3.99 -14.91 -10.24
CA ALA A 139 -3.81 -15.94 -9.23
C ALA A 139 -2.72 -15.50 -8.24
N PRO A 140 -2.88 -15.78 -6.94
CA PRO A 140 -1.84 -15.48 -5.95
C PRO A 140 -0.56 -16.26 -6.27
N ALA A 141 0.58 -15.66 -5.98
CA ALA A 141 1.83 -16.40 -6.01
C ALA A 141 1.79 -17.53 -4.98
N PRO A 142 2.27 -18.75 -5.29
CA PRO A 142 2.18 -19.90 -4.40
C PRO A 142 2.80 -19.70 -3.00
N ALA A 143 3.76 -18.78 -2.90
CA ALA A 143 4.47 -18.47 -1.65
C ALA A 143 3.90 -17.26 -0.89
N THR A 144 2.79 -16.68 -1.33
CA THR A 144 2.24 -15.49 -0.68
C THR A 144 1.48 -15.89 0.58
N VAL A 145 2.01 -15.49 1.72
CA VAL A 145 1.37 -15.72 3.03
C VAL A 145 0.79 -14.41 3.51
N PHE A 146 -0.54 -14.36 3.62
CA PHE A 146 -1.27 -13.20 4.14
C PHE A 146 -1.69 -13.45 5.59
N SER A 147 -1.24 -12.60 6.50
CA SER A 147 -1.55 -12.71 7.91
C SER A 147 -2.82 -11.96 8.31
N LEU A 148 -3.12 -10.84 7.62
CA LEU A 148 -4.26 -9.97 7.91
C LEU A 148 -5.41 -10.15 6.91
N ARG A 149 -5.11 -10.28 5.63
CA ARG A 149 -6.07 -10.52 4.53
C ARG A 149 -7.17 -9.48 4.40
N GLY A 150 -6.80 -8.20 4.43
CA GLY A 150 -7.69 -7.14 3.99
C GLY A 150 -7.60 -6.90 2.50
N VAL A 151 -8.63 -6.35 1.87
CA VAL A 151 -8.60 -5.92 0.47
C VAL A 151 -9.10 -4.51 0.31
N GLU A 152 -8.42 -3.74 -0.53
CA GLU A 152 -8.79 -2.37 -0.88
C GLU A 152 -8.97 -2.26 -2.39
N GLY A 153 -10.09 -1.68 -2.80
CA GLY A 153 -10.35 -1.38 -4.20
C GLY A 153 -9.88 0.02 -4.53
N GLU A 154 -8.97 0.14 -5.49
CA GLU A 154 -8.25 1.38 -5.79
C GLU A 154 -8.19 1.70 -7.28
N ILE A 155 -7.74 2.91 -7.60
CA ILE A 155 -7.26 3.29 -8.92
C ILE A 155 -5.74 3.48 -8.84
N ALA A 156 -5.02 2.83 -9.74
CA ALA A 156 -3.59 3.05 -9.95
C ALA A 156 -3.38 4.02 -11.11
N LEU A 157 -2.46 4.97 -10.95
CA LEU A 157 -2.07 5.95 -11.95
C LEU A 157 -0.64 5.68 -12.41
N ARG A 158 -0.37 5.80 -13.71
CA ARG A 158 0.95 5.62 -14.29
C ARG A 158 1.45 6.92 -14.91
N LEU A 159 2.73 7.25 -14.65
CA LEU A 159 3.38 8.41 -15.27
C LEU A 159 3.74 8.14 -16.72
N GLY A 160 3.44 9.10 -17.61
CA GLY A 160 3.78 9.05 -19.01
C GLY A 160 5.14 9.68 -19.36
N GLN A 161 5.79 10.34 -18.41
CA GLN A 161 7.07 11.02 -18.61
C GLN A 161 7.90 11.05 -17.33
N ASP A 162 9.20 11.32 -17.49
CA ASP A 162 10.10 11.54 -16.35
C ASP A 162 9.76 12.83 -15.62
N VAL A 163 9.93 12.84 -14.30
CA VAL A 163 9.68 14.02 -13.46
C VAL A 163 10.90 14.28 -12.58
N SER A 164 11.57 15.40 -12.83
CA SER A 164 12.69 15.84 -12.01
C SER A 164 12.23 16.56 -10.73
N ALA A 165 13.15 16.79 -9.78
CA ALA A 165 12.87 17.57 -8.58
C ALA A 165 12.42 19.02 -8.90
N ALA A 166 12.97 19.62 -9.95
CA ALA A 166 12.58 20.96 -10.40
C ALA A 166 11.15 20.97 -10.96
N ASP A 167 10.79 19.94 -11.75
CA ASP A 167 9.43 19.79 -12.27
C ASP A 167 8.45 19.57 -11.11
N ALA A 168 8.77 18.64 -10.20
CA ALA A 168 7.92 18.32 -9.05
C ALA A 168 7.64 19.51 -8.15
N ALA A 169 8.64 20.37 -7.92
CA ALA A 169 8.49 21.57 -7.10
C ALA A 169 7.50 22.60 -7.67
N ALA A 170 7.30 22.58 -8.99
CA ALA A 170 6.36 23.47 -9.69
C ALA A 170 4.93 22.91 -9.80
N LEU A 171 4.70 21.65 -9.41
CA LEU A 171 3.40 21.00 -9.55
C LEU A 171 2.36 21.51 -8.55
N THR A 172 1.15 21.59 -9.06
CA THR A 172 -0.08 21.71 -8.26
C THR A 172 -0.93 20.46 -8.51
N PRO A 173 -1.96 20.17 -7.70
CA PRO A 173 -2.88 19.07 -7.99
C PRO A 173 -3.44 19.13 -9.43
N ASP A 174 -3.80 20.31 -9.90
CA ASP A 174 -4.39 20.50 -11.25
C ASP A 174 -3.39 20.22 -12.38
N THR A 175 -2.11 20.55 -12.19
CA THR A 175 -1.07 20.36 -13.23
C THR A 175 -0.48 18.96 -13.19
N ALA A 176 -0.46 18.31 -12.03
CA ALA A 176 0.12 16.98 -11.87
C ALA A 176 -0.64 15.88 -12.62
N ALA A 177 -1.96 16.00 -12.76
CA ALA A 177 -2.79 15.07 -13.53
C ALA A 177 -2.38 14.97 -15.01
N ALA A 178 -1.77 16.03 -15.57
CA ALA A 178 -1.30 16.03 -16.96
C ALA A 178 -0.10 15.10 -17.21
N LEU A 179 0.61 14.68 -16.14
CA LEU A 179 1.75 13.76 -16.20
C LEU A 179 1.33 12.30 -16.33
N VAL A 180 0.06 11.99 -16.08
CA VAL A 180 -0.48 10.64 -16.14
C VAL A 180 -0.84 10.27 -17.56
N ASP A 181 -0.33 9.11 -18.04
CA ASP A 181 -0.69 8.56 -19.36
C ASP A 181 -1.76 7.48 -19.26
N ALA A 182 -1.81 6.73 -18.17
CA ALA A 182 -2.75 5.63 -18.03
C ALA A 182 -3.19 5.43 -16.57
N CYS A 183 -4.38 4.85 -16.41
CA CYS A 183 -4.89 4.35 -15.14
C CYS A 183 -5.32 2.90 -15.25
N ALA A 184 -5.38 2.22 -14.11
CA ALA A 184 -5.88 0.86 -14.00
C ALA A 184 -6.70 0.69 -12.73
N VAL A 185 -7.69 -0.21 -12.78
CA VAL A 185 -8.35 -0.70 -11.58
C VAL A 185 -7.38 -1.59 -10.82
N ALA A 186 -7.26 -1.41 -9.52
CA ALA A 186 -6.30 -2.14 -8.70
C ALA A 186 -6.96 -2.73 -7.44
N ILE A 187 -6.55 -3.92 -7.05
CA ILE A 187 -6.83 -4.50 -5.74
C ILE A 187 -5.53 -4.50 -4.96
N GLU A 188 -5.49 -3.78 -3.84
CA GLU A 188 -4.40 -3.92 -2.88
C GLU A 188 -4.77 -4.95 -1.82
N TRP A 189 -3.82 -5.86 -1.50
CA TRP A 189 -3.87 -6.61 -0.27
C TRP A 189 -3.33 -5.79 0.86
N VAL A 190 -4.07 -5.75 1.91
CA VAL A 190 -3.66 -5.15 3.16
C VAL A 190 -3.17 -6.25 4.08
N ASP A 191 -1.93 -6.16 4.48
CA ASP A 191 -1.29 -7.07 5.42
C ASP A 191 -0.38 -6.31 6.36
N SER A 192 -0.34 -6.70 7.62
CA SER A 192 0.51 -6.08 8.63
C SER A 192 1.41 -7.13 9.29
N ARG A 193 2.64 -6.75 9.59
CA ARG A 193 3.60 -7.57 10.34
C ARG A 193 3.50 -7.33 11.82
N TRP A 194 2.68 -6.35 12.25
CA TRP A 194 2.42 -6.05 13.65
C TRP A 194 1.22 -6.81 14.20
N ARG A 195 1.26 -7.18 15.49
CA ARG A 195 0.12 -7.84 16.16
C ARG A 195 -1.14 -7.00 16.17
N GLU A 196 -0.99 -5.70 16.34
CA GLU A 196 -2.08 -4.72 16.33
C GLU A 196 -2.71 -4.56 14.95
N GLY A 197 -2.07 -5.09 13.91
CA GLY A 197 -2.56 -4.94 12.53
C GLY A 197 -2.67 -3.49 12.14
N LEU A 198 -3.83 -3.08 11.64
CA LEU A 198 -4.13 -1.70 11.20
C LEU A 198 -4.24 -0.71 12.37
N GLN A 199 -4.28 -1.18 13.61
CA GLN A 199 -4.34 -0.32 14.80
C GLN A 199 -2.94 0.03 15.36
N ALA A 200 -1.88 -0.43 14.71
CA ALA A 200 -0.53 -0.07 15.11
C ALA A 200 -0.28 1.44 14.97
N PRO A 201 0.62 2.03 15.79
CA PRO A 201 0.96 3.45 15.71
C PRO A 201 1.42 3.89 14.32
N ALA A 202 1.12 5.12 13.92
CA ALA A 202 1.30 5.61 12.54
C ALA A 202 2.72 5.43 11.98
N LEU A 203 3.76 5.71 12.78
CA LEU A 203 5.15 5.54 12.31
C LEU A 203 5.54 4.08 12.16
N THR A 204 5.01 3.18 12.99
CA THR A 204 5.26 1.74 12.85
C THR A 204 4.51 1.17 11.65
N LEU A 205 3.29 1.67 11.34
CA LEU A 205 2.59 1.35 10.08
C LEU A 205 3.39 1.83 8.87
N LEU A 206 3.95 3.04 8.93
CA LEU A 206 4.79 3.58 7.86
C LEU A 206 6.05 2.72 7.66
N ALA A 207 6.73 2.34 8.73
CA ALA A 207 7.89 1.45 8.67
C ALA A 207 7.56 0.09 8.03
N ASP A 208 6.34 -0.40 8.22
CA ASP A 208 5.80 -1.63 7.63
C ASP A 208 5.19 -1.44 6.23
N GLY A 209 5.57 -0.37 5.51
CA GLY A 209 5.09 -0.09 4.16
C GLY A 209 3.60 0.20 4.08
N GLN A 210 3.01 0.84 5.11
CA GLN A 210 1.57 1.15 5.20
C GLN A 210 0.69 -0.10 5.03
N CYS A 211 1.08 -1.18 5.69
CA CYS A 211 0.35 -2.44 5.67
C CYS A 211 0.21 -3.05 4.26
N HIS A 212 1.17 -2.80 3.37
CA HIS A 212 1.13 -3.41 2.05
C HIS A 212 1.46 -4.90 2.09
N GLY A 213 0.62 -5.71 1.46
CA GLY A 213 0.81 -7.15 1.26
C GLY A 213 1.08 -7.53 -0.20
N GLY A 214 0.39 -6.89 -1.13
CA GLY A 214 0.52 -7.12 -2.57
C GLY A 214 -0.43 -6.25 -3.38
N LEU A 215 -0.26 -6.24 -4.69
CA LEU A 215 -1.05 -5.41 -5.61
C LEU A 215 -1.42 -6.18 -6.86
N ALA A 216 -2.72 -6.21 -7.21
CA ALA A 216 -3.20 -6.65 -8.50
C ALA A 216 -3.58 -5.44 -9.36
N LEU A 217 -3.04 -5.36 -10.56
CA LEU A 217 -3.34 -4.34 -11.54
C LEU A 217 -4.16 -4.92 -12.68
N GLY A 218 -5.34 -4.38 -12.92
CA GLY A 218 -6.14 -4.65 -14.11
C GLY A 218 -5.50 -4.07 -15.39
N PRO A 219 -6.16 -4.21 -16.54
CA PRO A 219 -5.72 -3.62 -17.80
C PRO A 219 -5.62 -2.10 -17.72
N TRP A 220 -4.54 -1.56 -18.29
CA TRP A 220 -4.33 -0.12 -18.39
C TRP A 220 -5.30 0.52 -19.40
N GLN A 221 -5.85 1.66 -19.01
CA GLN A 221 -6.70 2.52 -19.84
C GLN A 221 -6.00 3.86 -20.08
N ASP A 222 -6.20 4.47 -21.24
CA ASP A 222 -5.75 5.85 -21.52
C ASP A 222 -6.35 6.81 -20.51
N PHE A 223 -5.50 7.62 -19.88
CA PHE A 223 -5.96 8.59 -18.89
C PHE A 223 -6.39 9.95 -19.50
N ALA A 224 -6.04 10.25 -20.74
CA ALA A 224 -6.34 11.53 -21.34
C ALA A 224 -7.84 11.92 -21.31
N PRO A 225 -8.80 10.99 -21.56
CA PRO A 225 -10.23 11.30 -21.47
C PRO A 225 -10.70 11.56 -20.02
N LEU A 226 -9.93 11.13 -19.02
CA LEU A 226 -10.31 11.16 -17.61
C LEU A 226 -9.75 12.38 -16.85
N ARG A 227 -8.95 13.23 -17.50
CA ARG A 227 -8.31 14.40 -16.85
C ARG A 227 -9.30 15.36 -16.19
N HIS A 228 -10.55 15.41 -16.68
CA HIS A 228 -11.63 16.24 -16.13
C HIS A 228 -12.82 15.40 -15.67
N HIS A 229 -12.56 14.13 -15.35
CA HIS A 229 -13.58 13.23 -14.87
C HIS A 229 -14.12 13.67 -13.50
N ASP A 230 -15.44 13.59 -13.32
CA ASP A 230 -16.07 13.85 -12.02
C ASP A 230 -15.98 12.61 -11.14
N TRP A 231 -14.86 12.49 -10.42
CA TRP A 231 -14.56 11.37 -9.54
C TRP A 231 -15.59 11.22 -8.40
N MET A 232 -16.30 12.29 -8.03
CA MET A 232 -17.35 12.19 -7.01
C MET A 232 -18.59 11.43 -7.51
N ARG A 233 -18.71 11.22 -8.81
CA ARG A 233 -19.78 10.43 -9.43
C ARG A 233 -19.31 9.07 -9.91
N GLN A 234 -18.02 8.77 -9.80
CA GLN A 234 -17.49 7.46 -10.16
C GLN A 234 -18.07 6.40 -9.27
N THR A 235 -18.59 5.33 -9.89
CA THR A 235 -19.07 4.16 -9.20
C THR A 235 -18.11 3.00 -9.36
N CYS A 236 -18.01 2.18 -8.31
CA CYS A 236 -17.34 0.89 -8.37
C CYS A 236 -18.14 -0.17 -7.59
N THR A 237 -17.90 -1.42 -7.91
CA THR A 237 -18.48 -2.56 -7.22
C THR A 237 -17.39 -3.52 -6.78
N LEU A 238 -17.48 -3.98 -5.53
CA LEU A 238 -16.65 -5.04 -4.97
C LEU A 238 -17.52 -6.24 -4.67
N GLN A 239 -17.10 -7.42 -5.11
CA GLN A 239 -17.76 -8.68 -4.83
C GLN A 239 -16.76 -9.71 -4.31
N ILE A 240 -17.11 -10.40 -3.23
CA ILE A 240 -16.33 -11.50 -2.67
C ILE A 240 -17.11 -12.79 -2.89
N ASN A 241 -16.51 -13.72 -3.63
CA ASN A 241 -17.14 -14.98 -4.06
C ASN A 241 -18.46 -14.74 -4.81
N GLU A 242 -19.46 -15.55 -4.52
CA GLU A 242 -20.84 -15.43 -5.03
C GLU A 242 -21.73 -14.55 -4.12
N GLY A 243 -21.12 -13.86 -3.15
CA GLY A 243 -21.81 -12.93 -2.26
C GLY A 243 -22.40 -11.72 -3.00
N PRO A 244 -23.20 -10.91 -2.33
CA PRO A 244 -23.76 -9.71 -2.94
C PRO A 244 -22.68 -8.71 -3.31
N ALA A 245 -22.71 -8.16 -4.52
CA ALA A 245 -21.84 -7.07 -4.91
C ALA A 245 -22.20 -5.81 -4.11
N GLN A 246 -21.19 -5.17 -3.55
CA GLN A 246 -21.32 -3.91 -2.83
C GLN A 246 -20.94 -2.75 -3.76
N ALA A 247 -21.82 -1.76 -3.88
CA ALA A 247 -21.61 -0.60 -4.72
C ALA A 247 -21.17 0.61 -3.89
N PHE A 248 -20.25 1.38 -4.45
CA PHE A 248 -19.69 2.58 -3.86
C PHE A 248 -19.71 3.71 -4.91
N THR A 249 -19.98 4.95 -4.49
CA THR A 249 -20.01 6.11 -5.39
C THR A 249 -19.32 7.28 -4.74
N GLY A 250 -18.26 7.81 -5.37
CA GLY A 250 -17.54 8.99 -4.89
C GLY A 250 -16.89 8.83 -3.50
N THR A 251 -16.55 7.60 -3.13
CA THR A 251 -16.10 7.26 -1.75
C THR A 251 -14.60 7.48 -1.52
N HIS A 252 -13.86 7.91 -2.54
CA HIS A 252 -12.42 8.17 -2.40
C HIS A 252 -12.16 9.31 -1.39
N SER A 253 -11.27 9.07 -0.40
CA SER A 253 -11.03 10.00 0.71
C SER A 253 -10.57 11.40 0.26
N LEU A 254 -9.81 11.47 -0.83
CA LEU A 254 -9.34 12.72 -1.42
C LEU A 254 -10.29 13.28 -2.48
N GLN A 255 -11.45 12.64 -2.73
CA GLN A 255 -12.46 13.02 -3.72
C GLN A 255 -11.97 13.01 -5.19
N ASP A 256 -10.69 12.88 -5.41
CA ASP A 256 -10.01 12.83 -6.69
C ASP A 256 -8.70 12.05 -6.51
N PRO A 257 -8.49 10.92 -7.21
CA PRO A 257 -7.28 10.12 -7.08
C PRO A 257 -6.03 10.85 -7.59
N THR A 258 -6.17 11.88 -8.41
CA THR A 258 -5.03 12.67 -8.91
C THR A 258 -4.54 13.73 -7.94
N TRP A 259 -5.35 14.09 -6.94
CA TRP A 259 -5.03 15.16 -5.99
C TRP A 259 -3.70 14.95 -5.25
N LEU A 260 -3.35 13.69 -4.97
CA LEU A 260 -2.12 13.36 -4.26
C LEU A 260 -0.84 13.49 -5.09
N LEU A 261 -0.94 13.52 -6.42
CA LEU A 261 0.21 13.38 -7.32
C LEU A 261 1.31 14.41 -7.09
N ALA A 262 0.96 15.68 -6.90
CA ALA A 262 1.95 16.73 -6.66
C ALA A 262 2.77 16.46 -5.40
N GLY A 263 2.11 16.15 -4.28
CA GLY A 263 2.79 15.86 -3.01
C GLY A 263 3.59 14.57 -3.06
N TRP A 264 3.05 13.52 -3.71
CA TRP A 264 3.77 12.27 -3.91
C TRP A 264 5.05 12.47 -4.75
N LEU A 265 4.97 13.19 -5.88
CA LEU A 265 6.12 13.45 -6.75
C LEU A 265 7.18 14.30 -6.06
N GLN A 266 6.78 15.32 -5.30
CA GLN A 266 7.70 16.09 -4.47
C GLN A 266 8.45 15.21 -3.47
N HIS A 267 7.71 14.32 -2.77
CA HIS A 267 8.31 13.37 -1.85
C HIS A 267 9.29 12.44 -2.55
N VAL A 268 8.87 11.79 -3.64
CA VAL A 268 9.74 10.79 -4.32
C VAL A 268 10.98 11.45 -4.91
N THR A 269 10.83 12.60 -5.57
CA THR A 269 12.00 13.30 -6.15
C THR A 269 12.98 13.80 -5.11
N GLN A 270 12.50 14.17 -3.92
CA GLN A 270 13.35 14.61 -2.81
C GLN A 270 14.20 13.46 -2.26
N HIS A 271 13.68 12.25 -2.19
CA HIS A 271 14.32 11.13 -1.48
C HIS A 271 14.97 10.11 -2.41
N TYR A 272 14.50 10.00 -3.66
CA TYR A 272 14.92 8.96 -4.59
C TYR A 272 15.44 9.49 -5.93
N GLY A 273 15.32 10.80 -6.20
CA GLY A 273 15.76 11.42 -7.44
C GLY A 273 14.68 11.49 -8.52
N THR A 274 15.06 11.66 -9.78
CA THR A 274 14.12 11.78 -10.91
C THR A 274 13.24 10.55 -11.03
N VAL A 275 11.92 10.76 -10.99
CA VAL A 275 10.92 9.69 -11.12
C VAL A 275 10.76 9.35 -12.60
N PRO A 276 11.03 8.12 -13.02
CA PRO A 276 10.96 7.75 -14.44
C PRO A 276 9.53 7.55 -14.93
N ALA A 277 9.32 7.76 -16.23
CA ALA A 277 8.11 7.34 -16.91
C ALA A 277 7.81 5.85 -16.65
N GLY A 278 6.53 5.50 -16.59
CA GLY A 278 6.08 4.16 -16.24
C GLY A 278 6.02 3.88 -14.74
N THR A 279 6.44 4.82 -13.86
CA THR A 279 6.23 4.69 -12.41
C THR A 279 4.74 4.76 -12.09
N VAL A 280 4.31 3.90 -11.16
CA VAL A 280 2.90 3.69 -10.80
C VAL A 280 2.67 4.08 -9.34
N VAL A 281 1.54 4.72 -9.08
CA VAL A 281 1.07 4.99 -7.71
C VAL A 281 -0.38 4.56 -7.54
N THR A 282 -0.70 3.80 -6.49
CA THR A 282 -2.07 3.57 -6.02
C THR A 282 -2.50 4.72 -5.12
N THR A 283 -3.81 5.00 -5.10
CA THR A 283 -4.30 6.31 -4.68
C THR A 283 -5.19 6.28 -3.45
N GLY A 284 -5.37 5.12 -2.84
CA GLY A 284 -6.22 4.92 -1.69
C GLY A 284 -7.58 4.29 -2.03
N THR A 285 -8.15 3.67 -1.02
CA THR A 285 -9.33 2.82 -1.18
C THR A 285 -10.61 3.56 -1.50
N TRP A 286 -11.44 2.93 -2.35
CA TRP A 286 -12.84 3.31 -2.62
C TRP A 286 -13.83 2.42 -1.85
N THR A 287 -13.38 1.25 -1.40
CA THR A 287 -14.25 0.18 -0.89
C THR A 287 -14.12 -0.05 0.61
N GLY A 288 -13.29 0.76 1.28
CA GLY A 288 -12.82 0.41 2.62
C GLY A 288 -11.88 -0.80 2.53
N CYS A 289 -11.76 -1.55 3.63
CA CYS A 289 -10.84 -2.68 3.73
C CYS A 289 -11.57 -3.92 4.29
N PRO A 290 -12.51 -4.54 3.54
CA PRO A 290 -13.14 -5.78 3.97
C PRO A 290 -12.14 -6.92 4.11
N ALA A 291 -12.40 -7.83 5.06
CA ALA A 291 -11.60 -9.02 5.26
C ALA A 291 -11.96 -10.11 4.25
N VAL A 292 -10.94 -10.88 3.84
CA VAL A 292 -11.09 -12.08 3.01
C VAL A 292 -10.40 -13.28 3.65
N GLN A 293 -10.69 -14.47 3.17
CA GLN A 293 -10.10 -15.73 3.62
C GLN A 293 -9.33 -16.41 2.49
N ALA A 294 -8.50 -17.37 2.83
CA ALA A 294 -7.85 -18.21 1.84
C ALA A 294 -8.92 -18.95 1.00
N GLY A 295 -8.75 -18.89 -0.31
CA GLY A 295 -9.71 -19.44 -1.27
C GLY A 295 -10.79 -18.45 -1.73
N ASP A 296 -10.91 -17.26 -1.10
CA ASP A 296 -11.85 -16.26 -1.56
C ASP A 296 -11.40 -15.66 -2.90
N ARG A 297 -12.39 -15.42 -3.77
CA ARG A 297 -12.22 -14.68 -5.02
C ARG A 297 -12.80 -13.28 -4.86
N VAL A 298 -11.98 -12.29 -5.07
CA VAL A 298 -12.37 -10.86 -5.05
C VAL A 298 -12.49 -10.36 -6.47
N GLN A 299 -13.58 -9.68 -6.78
CA GLN A 299 -13.81 -9.02 -8.06
C GLN A 299 -14.09 -7.54 -7.80
N LEU A 300 -13.37 -6.68 -8.48
CA LEU A 300 -13.52 -5.23 -8.41
C LEU A 300 -13.75 -4.69 -9.82
N GLN A 301 -14.76 -3.86 -9.96
CA GLN A 301 -15.09 -3.19 -11.22
C GLN A 301 -15.33 -1.70 -10.96
N PHE A 302 -14.78 -0.86 -11.80
CA PHE A 302 -15.10 0.57 -11.87
C PHE A 302 -15.81 0.85 -13.19
N ASP A 303 -16.96 1.51 -13.14
CA ASP A 303 -17.78 1.79 -14.30
C ASP A 303 -17.00 2.63 -15.32
N GLY A 304 -16.90 2.13 -16.56
CA GLY A 304 -16.17 2.80 -17.64
C GLY A 304 -14.64 2.71 -17.56
N LEU A 305 -14.04 2.18 -16.46
CA LEU A 305 -12.58 2.12 -16.28
C LEU A 305 -12.02 0.70 -16.33
N GLY A 306 -12.87 -0.33 -16.17
CA GLY A 306 -12.42 -1.72 -16.24
C GLY A 306 -12.63 -2.49 -14.96
N ALA A 307 -11.99 -3.66 -14.88
CA ALA A 307 -12.13 -4.59 -13.77
C ALA A 307 -10.84 -5.38 -13.53
N VAL A 308 -10.71 -5.89 -12.32
CA VAL A 308 -9.67 -6.85 -11.93
C VAL A 308 -10.27 -7.85 -10.96
N ALA A 309 -9.81 -9.09 -11.00
CA ALA A 309 -10.18 -10.10 -10.04
C ALA A 309 -8.94 -10.78 -9.47
N TRP A 310 -9.03 -11.17 -8.22
CA TRP A 310 -7.95 -11.87 -7.56
C TRP A 310 -8.44 -13.03 -6.70
N GLN A 311 -7.69 -14.15 -6.74
CA GLN A 311 -7.91 -15.34 -5.93
C GLN A 311 -6.93 -15.33 -4.75
N PHE A 312 -7.43 -15.44 -3.52
CA PHE A 312 -6.64 -15.48 -2.28
C PHE A 312 -6.24 -16.89 -1.88
#